data_98e96380c22e9aad8c88537ad11570a6
#
_entry.id   98e96380c22e9aad8c88537ad11570a6
#
_cell.length_a   1.000
_cell.length_b   1.000
_cell.length_c   1.000
_cell.angle_alpha   90.00
_cell.angle_beta   90.00
_cell.angle_gamma   90.00
#
_symmetry.space_group_name_H-M   'P 1'
#
loop_
_entity.id
_entity.type
_entity.pdbx_description
1 polymer ?
#
loop_
_entity_poly.entity_id
_entity_poly.type
_entity_poly.pdbx_seq_one_letter_code
_entity_poly.pdbx_strand_id
1 'polypeptide(L)'
;MYKRQFRALGAEVKIEHGLIKTHAEHLRGSHIYMDVVSVGATINIMMAAVMAEGTTIIENSAKEPHVVDLANFLNSMGANIKGAGTDVIRIKGVSHLHGTEYAVIPDQIEAGTFMFAAAVTKGDVTVKNVIPKHLESITAKLLEIGCEVEEADDCIRVVASKPLQHTQVKTLPYPGFPTDMQPQITVALGLSKGTSIVTESIFENRFKYVDELTRMGANIKVEGNTAIIDGVSRYTGANISAPDLRAGAALVLAAMSAEGFSTVDDIRYIERGYEDFHLKLQGLGAQIELIETERDLRKFKLKIG
;
A
#
# COMPACT_ATOMS: atom_id res chain seq x y z
N MET A 1 -17.52 -8.77 6.43
CA MET A 1 -16.99 -9.73 5.43
C MET A 1 -16.59 -11.05 6.07
N TYR A 2 -15.66 -11.11 7.03
CA TYR A 2 -15.13 -12.36 7.62
C TYR A 2 -16.13 -13.28 8.33
N LYS A 3 -17.24 -12.77 8.84
CA LYS A 3 -18.20 -13.52 9.69
C LYS A 3 -18.81 -14.72 9.00
N ARG A 4 -19.20 -14.58 7.71
CA ARG A 4 -19.80 -15.67 6.94
C ARG A 4 -18.79 -16.80 6.69
N GLN A 5 -17.56 -16.43 6.41
CA GLN A 5 -16.48 -17.35 6.08
C GLN A 5 -16.07 -18.19 7.31
N PHE A 6 -15.91 -17.54 8.48
CA PHE A 6 -15.64 -18.30 9.72
C PHE A 6 -16.79 -19.23 10.12
N ARG A 7 -18.05 -18.80 9.92
CA ARG A 7 -19.19 -19.69 10.12
C ARG A 7 -19.18 -20.88 9.15
N ALA A 8 -18.75 -20.69 7.91
CA ALA A 8 -18.61 -21.78 6.95
C ALA A 8 -17.57 -22.83 7.39
N LEU A 9 -16.53 -22.42 8.12
CA LEU A 9 -15.56 -23.31 8.75
C LEU A 9 -16.05 -23.93 10.07
N GLY A 10 -17.30 -23.65 10.50
CA GLY A 10 -17.91 -24.21 11.72
C GLY A 10 -17.72 -23.33 12.97
N ALA A 11 -17.17 -22.12 12.85
CA ALA A 11 -17.02 -21.23 14.00
C ALA A 11 -18.35 -20.52 14.36
N GLU A 12 -18.61 -20.39 15.65
CA GLU A 12 -19.61 -19.48 16.18
C GLU A 12 -19.06 -18.04 16.08
N VAL A 13 -19.85 -17.10 15.55
CA VAL A 13 -19.44 -15.71 15.40
C VAL A 13 -20.52 -14.81 15.99
N LYS A 14 -20.17 -14.05 17.03
CA LYS A 14 -21.01 -13.08 17.70
C LYS A 14 -20.45 -11.67 17.54
N ILE A 15 -21.32 -10.67 17.58
CA ILE A 15 -20.94 -9.25 17.68
C ILE A 15 -21.46 -8.74 19.01
N GLU A 16 -20.56 -8.32 19.86
CA GLU A 16 -20.89 -7.77 21.18
C GLU A 16 -20.10 -6.48 21.39
N HIS A 17 -20.79 -5.39 21.69
CA HIS A 17 -20.17 -4.08 21.96
C HIS A 17 -19.15 -3.62 20.90
N GLY A 18 -19.45 -3.86 19.61
CA GLY A 18 -18.55 -3.51 18.50
C GLY A 18 -17.39 -4.48 18.25
N LEU A 19 -17.22 -5.51 19.12
CA LEU A 19 -16.21 -6.55 18.96
C LEU A 19 -16.79 -7.76 18.24
N ILE A 20 -15.98 -8.36 17.38
CA ILE A 20 -16.29 -9.65 16.73
C ILE A 20 -15.63 -10.74 17.58
N LYS A 21 -16.47 -11.55 18.25
CA LYS A 21 -16.02 -12.74 19.00
C LYS A 21 -16.24 -13.97 18.15
N THR A 22 -15.21 -14.78 18.03
CA THR A 22 -15.27 -16.07 17.30
C THR A 22 -14.84 -17.19 18.22
N HIS A 23 -15.54 -18.33 18.16
CA HIS A 23 -15.23 -19.54 18.92
C HIS A 23 -15.49 -20.78 18.06
N ALA A 24 -14.60 -21.75 18.13
CA ALA A 24 -14.79 -23.07 17.55
C ALA A 24 -14.03 -24.11 18.39
N GLU A 25 -14.68 -25.21 18.70
CA GLU A 25 -13.99 -26.37 19.28
C GLU A 25 -13.16 -27.08 18.21
N HIS A 26 -13.75 -27.26 17.03
CA HIS A 26 -13.11 -27.85 15.85
C HIS A 26 -13.55 -27.09 14.60
N LEU A 27 -12.55 -26.69 13.80
CA LEU A 27 -12.82 -26.14 12.47
C LEU A 27 -12.90 -27.27 11.44
N ARG A 28 -13.80 -27.12 10.46
CA ARG A 28 -14.00 -28.08 9.37
C ARG A 28 -13.83 -27.39 8.04
N GLY A 29 -13.14 -28.08 7.13
CA GLY A 29 -12.97 -27.63 5.75
C GLY A 29 -14.31 -27.41 5.06
N SER A 30 -14.37 -26.37 4.25
CA SER A 30 -15.59 -25.94 3.55
C SER A 30 -15.27 -25.31 2.21
N HIS A 31 -16.26 -25.27 1.33
CA HIS A 31 -16.20 -24.53 0.09
C HIS A 31 -16.69 -23.10 0.34
N ILE A 32 -15.81 -22.12 0.13
CA ILE A 32 -16.03 -20.71 0.44
C ILE A 32 -15.86 -19.88 -0.84
N TYR A 33 -16.99 -19.33 -1.32
CA TYR A 33 -16.98 -18.34 -2.39
C TYR A 33 -16.91 -16.92 -1.80
N MET A 34 -16.00 -16.11 -2.30
CA MET A 34 -15.80 -14.72 -1.90
C MET A 34 -16.59 -13.82 -2.84
N ASP A 35 -17.62 -13.12 -2.35
CA ASP A 35 -18.44 -12.20 -3.17
C ASP A 35 -17.60 -11.04 -3.73
N VAL A 36 -16.57 -10.65 -2.98
CA VAL A 36 -15.59 -9.61 -3.36
C VAL A 36 -14.20 -10.11 -3.04
N VAL A 37 -13.26 -9.91 -3.94
CA VAL A 37 -11.83 -10.18 -3.69
C VAL A 37 -11.38 -9.36 -2.48
N SER A 38 -10.84 -10.03 -1.48
CA SER A 38 -10.36 -9.39 -0.25
C SER A 38 -9.13 -10.09 0.29
N VAL A 39 -8.02 -9.37 0.34
CA VAL A 39 -6.75 -9.82 0.91
C VAL A 39 -6.96 -10.29 2.35
N GLY A 40 -7.51 -9.41 3.19
CA GLY A 40 -7.68 -9.72 4.60
C GLY A 40 -8.60 -10.92 4.84
N ALA A 41 -9.68 -11.11 4.04
CA ALA A 41 -10.51 -12.30 4.15
C ALA A 41 -9.75 -13.56 3.70
N THR A 42 -9.06 -13.53 2.57
CA THR A 42 -8.26 -14.65 2.04
C THR A 42 -7.23 -15.12 3.07
N ILE A 43 -6.44 -14.19 3.62
CA ILE A 43 -5.40 -14.48 4.62
C ILE A 43 -6.00 -15.10 5.88
N ASN A 44 -7.05 -14.51 6.46
CA ASN A 44 -7.65 -15.00 7.69
C ASN A 44 -8.31 -16.37 7.52
N ILE A 45 -8.98 -16.62 6.37
CA ILE A 45 -9.54 -17.93 6.06
C ILE A 45 -8.42 -18.95 5.88
N MET A 46 -7.34 -18.60 5.17
CA MET A 46 -6.18 -19.45 4.97
C MET A 46 -5.58 -19.90 6.30
N MET A 47 -5.29 -18.95 7.22
CA MET A 47 -4.75 -19.27 8.54
C MET A 47 -5.69 -20.14 9.38
N ALA A 48 -7.00 -19.91 9.31
CA ALA A 48 -7.97 -20.73 10.03
C ALA A 48 -8.11 -22.14 9.43
N ALA A 49 -7.94 -22.28 8.12
CA ALA A 49 -8.18 -23.51 7.40
C ALA A 49 -6.99 -24.50 7.45
N VAL A 50 -5.77 -24.06 7.72
CA VAL A 50 -4.57 -24.93 7.67
C VAL A 50 -4.62 -26.10 8.67
N MET A 51 -5.36 -25.95 9.78
CA MET A 51 -5.56 -27.01 10.77
C MET A 51 -7.03 -27.46 10.87
N ALA A 52 -7.90 -27.05 9.94
CA ALA A 52 -9.29 -27.49 9.90
C ALA A 52 -9.39 -28.94 9.39
N GLU A 53 -10.31 -29.74 9.92
CA GLU A 53 -10.54 -31.09 9.45
C GLU A 53 -11.04 -31.13 8.00
N GLY A 54 -10.37 -31.88 7.12
CA GLY A 54 -10.78 -32.04 5.72
C GLY A 54 -10.13 -31.03 4.79
N THR A 55 -10.87 -30.57 3.79
CA THR A 55 -10.37 -29.67 2.74
C THR A 55 -11.19 -28.38 2.67
N THR A 56 -10.51 -27.26 2.67
CA THR A 56 -11.10 -25.94 2.38
C THR A 56 -10.77 -25.52 0.96
N ILE A 57 -11.77 -24.99 0.25
CA ILE A 57 -11.61 -24.40 -1.07
C ILE A 57 -12.05 -22.94 -0.95
N ILE A 58 -11.18 -22.01 -1.30
CA ILE A 58 -11.49 -20.58 -1.37
C ILE A 58 -11.56 -20.20 -2.84
N GLU A 59 -12.71 -19.76 -3.32
CA GLU A 59 -12.91 -19.24 -4.68
C GLU A 59 -13.02 -17.71 -4.68
N ASN A 60 -12.59 -17.09 -5.78
CA ASN A 60 -12.45 -15.64 -5.94
C ASN A 60 -11.49 -15.05 -4.89
N SER A 61 -10.40 -15.78 -4.61
CA SER A 61 -9.38 -15.40 -3.63
C SER A 61 -8.52 -14.22 -4.12
N ALA A 62 -7.93 -13.50 -3.18
CA ALA A 62 -6.92 -12.48 -3.44
C ALA A 62 -5.63 -13.12 -3.97
N LYS A 63 -4.95 -12.43 -4.91
CA LYS A 63 -3.77 -12.94 -5.64
C LYS A 63 -2.49 -12.18 -5.32
N GLU A 64 -2.57 -11.21 -4.44
CA GLU A 64 -1.46 -10.33 -4.08
C GLU A 64 -0.24 -11.13 -3.64
N PRO A 65 0.98 -10.66 -3.96
CA PRO A 65 2.23 -11.37 -3.66
C PRO A 65 2.36 -11.82 -2.21
N HIS A 66 1.94 -10.99 -1.25
CA HIS A 66 1.98 -11.34 0.17
C HIS A 66 0.96 -12.42 0.59
N VAL A 67 -0.09 -12.66 -0.20
CA VAL A 67 -0.98 -13.83 -0.02
C VAL A 67 -0.26 -15.12 -0.41
N VAL A 68 0.50 -15.07 -1.51
CA VAL A 68 1.35 -16.19 -1.95
C VAL A 68 2.46 -16.44 -0.96
N ASP A 69 3.10 -15.39 -0.47
CA ASP A 69 4.17 -15.45 0.53
C ASP A 69 3.69 -16.10 1.83
N LEU A 70 2.52 -15.71 2.34
CA LEU A 70 1.90 -16.36 3.50
C LEU A 70 1.64 -17.85 3.24
N ALA A 71 1.15 -18.23 2.07
CA ALA A 71 0.93 -19.63 1.73
C ALA A 71 2.24 -20.42 1.71
N ASN A 72 3.32 -19.83 1.17
CA ASN A 72 4.65 -20.42 1.16
C ASN A 72 5.20 -20.57 2.59
N PHE A 73 5.06 -19.54 3.41
CA PHE A 73 5.44 -19.57 4.82
C PHE A 73 4.70 -20.69 5.58
N LEU A 74 3.38 -20.78 5.46
CA LEU A 74 2.59 -21.84 6.09
C LEU A 74 2.97 -23.24 5.57
N ASN A 75 3.22 -23.37 4.26
CA ASN A 75 3.69 -24.64 3.68
C ASN A 75 5.07 -25.04 4.21
N SER A 76 5.98 -24.09 4.44
CA SER A 76 7.27 -24.37 5.08
C SER A 76 7.14 -24.82 6.54
N MET A 77 6.02 -24.52 7.20
CA MET A 77 5.64 -25.02 8.53
C MET A 77 4.94 -26.40 8.49
N GLY A 78 4.74 -26.98 7.30
CA GLY A 78 4.08 -28.28 7.13
C GLY A 78 2.60 -28.19 6.72
N ALA A 79 2.07 -27.03 6.38
CA ALA A 79 0.72 -26.91 5.82
C ALA A 79 0.65 -27.50 4.39
N ASN A 80 -0.58 -27.70 3.90
CA ASN A 80 -0.82 -28.18 2.54
C ASN A 80 -1.75 -27.22 1.81
N ILE A 81 -1.16 -26.14 1.25
CA ILE A 81 -1.85 -25.09 0.54
C ILE A 81 -1.39 -25.11 -0.92
N LYS A 82 -2.35 -25.07 -1.85
CA LYS A 82 -2.12 -25.05 -3.30
C LYS A 82 -2.99 -23.98 -3.95
N GLY A 83 -2.50 -23.38 -5.05
CA GLY A 83 -3.24 -22.42 -5.84
C GLY A 83 -3.19 -20.99 -5.31
N ALA A 84 -2.38 -20.66 -4.30
CA ALA A 84 -2.13 -19.26 -3.93
C ALA A 84 -1.59 -18.47 -5.14
N GLY A 85 -2.09 -17.24 -5.34
CA GLY A 85 -1.81 -16.44 -6.53
C GLY A 85 -2.76 -16.70 -7.71
N THR A 86 -3.71 -17.62 -7.57
CA THR A 86 -4.79 -17.88 -8.54
C THR A 86 -6.15 -17.55 -7.95
N ASP A 87 -7.22 -17.69 -8.72
CA ASP A 87 -8.60 -17.47 -8.25
C ASP A 87 -9.05 -18.48 -7.19
N VAL A 88 -8.39 -19.65 -7.13
CA VAL A 88 -8.83 -20.77 -6.29
C VAL A 88 -7.66 -21.28 -5.43
N ILE A 89 -7.84 -21.17 -4.11
CA ILE A 89 -6.89 -21.73 -3.13
C ILE A 89 -7.51 -22.99 -2.52
N ARG A 90 -6.74 -24.07 -2.51
CA ARG A 90 -7.10 -25.37 -1.88
C ARG A 90 -6.19 -25.63 -0.69
N ILE A 91 -6.80 -25.90 0.45
CA ILE A 91 -6.09 -26.12 1.72
C ILE A 91 -6.57 -27.46 2.27
N LYS A 92 -5.65 -28.44 2.37
CA LYS A 92 -5.91 -29.67 3.09
C LYS A 92 -5.41 -29.50 4.52
N GLY A 93 -6.30 -29.56 5.48
CA GLY A 93 -5.94 -29.41 6.89
C GLY A 93 -4.94 -30.46 7.36
N VAL A 94 -4.06 -30.04 8.27
CA VAL A 94 -3.04 -30.88 8.89
C VAL A 94 -3.24 -30.91 10.40
N SER A 95 -2.72 -31.95 11.06
CA SER A 95 -2.88 -32.13 12.51
C SER A 95 -2.00 -31.21 13.35
N HIS A 96 -0.89 -30.75 12.79
CA HIS A 96 0.06 -29.83 13.45
C HIS A 96 0.92 -29.09 12.44
N LEU A 97 1.45 -27.96 12.86
CA LEU A 97 2.47 -27.18 12.18
C LEU A 97 3.75 -27.20 13.04
N HIS A 98 4.89 -27.03 12.41
CA HIS A 98 6.19 -26.90 13.08
C HIS A 98 6.81 -25.50 12.84
N GLY A 99 7.81 -25.16 13.64
CA GLY A 99 8.58 -23.93 13.43
C GLY A 99 9.45 -24.01 12.17
N THR A 100 9.73 -22.84 11.59
CA THR A 100 10.57 -22.72 10.40
C THR A 100 11.34 -21.40 10.41
N GLU A 101 12.45 -21.33 9.68
CA GLU A 101 13.09 -20.08 9.29
C GLU A 101 12.55 -19.68 7.93
N TYR A 102 12.16 -18.43 7.80
CA TYR A 102 11.55 -17.92 6.58
C TYR A 102 11.90 -16.44 6.36
N ALA A 103 12.33 -16.10 5.15
CA ALA A 103 12.53 -14.72 4.74
C ALA A 103 11.29 -14.23 4.01
N VAL A 104 10.63 -13.19 4.54
CA VAL A 104 9.48 -12.55 3.88
C VAL A 104 9.93 -11.83 2.61
N ILE A 105 9.03 -11.74 1.63
CA ILE A 105 9.29 -10.98 0.40
C ILE A 105 9.40 -9.47 0.68
N PRO A 106 10.11 -8.71 -0.17
CA PRO A 106 10.16 -7.25 -0.09
C PRO A 106 8.77 -6.61 -0.22
N ASP A 107 8.54 -5.51 0.53
CA ASP A 107 7.28 -4.76 0.46
C ASP A 107 7.20 -3.94 -0.83
N GLN A 108 6.30 -4.35 -1.73
CA GLN A 108 6.04 -3.66 -3.00
C GLN A 108 5.49 -2.24 -2.81
N ILE A 109 4.80 -1.96 -1.70
CA ILE A 109 4.21 -0.64 -1.45
C ILE A 109 5.25 0.33 -0.92
N GLU A 110 6.15 -0.11 -0.04
CA GLU A 110 7.30 0.68 0.37
C GLU A 110 8.18 0.99 -0.85
N ALA A 111 8.53 -0.03 -1.64
CA ALA A 111 9.31 0.14 -2.88
C ALA A 111 8.66 1.16 -3.83
N GLY A 112 7.36 0.99 -4.13
CA GLY A 112 6.60 1.92 -4.97
C GLY A 112 6.57 3.35 -4.42
N THR A 113 6.52 3.51 -3.09
CA THR A 113 6.56 4.83 -2.46
C THR A 113 7.89 5.53 -2.74
N PHE A 114 9.03 4.85 -2.66
CA PHE A 114 10.33 5.43 -3.03
C PHE A 114 10.46 5.68 -4.55
N MET A 115 9.84 4.85 -5.39
CA MET A 115 9.75 5.12 -6.84
C MET A 115 8.97 6.42 -7.11
N PHE A 116 7.86 6.66 -6.42
CA PHE A 116 7.12 7.93 -6.52
C PHE A 116 7.86 9.10 -5.88
N ALA A 117 8.70 8.88 -4.86
CA ALA A 117 9.58 9.93 -4.33
C ALA A 117 10.48 10.49 -5.45
N ALA A 118 11.10 9.62 -6.27
CA ALA A 118 11.86 10.06 -7.44
C ALA A 118 10.99 10.86 -8.43
N ALA A 119 9.77 10.38 -8.71
CA ALA A 119 8.88 11.02 -9.66
C ALA A 119 8.50 12.46 -9.25
N VAL A 120 8.13 12.67 -7.99
CA VAL A 120 7.64 13.99 -7.53
C VAL A 120 8.76 15.00 -7.24
N THR A 121 9.97 14.52 -6.93
CA THR A 121 11.13 15.38 -6.64
C THR A 121 12.04 15.61 -7.85
N LYS A 122 11.66 15.08 -9.03
CA LYS A 122 12.50 15.09 -10.25
C LYS A 122 13.87 14.43 -10.01
N GLY A 123 13.86 13.36 -9.23
CA GLY A 123 15.05 12.65 -8.78
C GLY A 123 15.44 11.48 -9.68
N ASP A 124 16.51 10.82 -9.27
CA ASP A 124 17.05 9.58 -9.83
C ASP A 124 17.31 8.62 -8.68
N VAL A 125 16.48 7.59 -8.54
CA VAL A 125 16.50 6.66 -7.40
C VAL A 125 16.51 5.23 -7.88
N THR A 126 17.43 4.42 -7.35
CA THR A 126 17.45 2.97 -7.53
C THR A 126 16.98 2.30 -6.25
N VAL A 127 15.86 1.59 -6.33
CA VAL A 127 15.32 0.76 -5.24
C VAL A 127 15.84 -0.66 -5.43
N LYS A 128 16.58 -1.17 -4.45
CA LYS A 128 17.19 -2.50 -4.45
C LYS A 128 16.44 -3.48 -3.57
N ASN A 129 16.76 -4.77 -3.73
CA ASN A 129 16.12 -5.86 -3.01
C ASN A 129 14.60 -5.83 -3.19
N VAL A 130 14.16 -5.78 -4.44
CA VAL A 130 12.76 -5.82 -4.85
C VAL A 130 12.53 -6.98 -5.82
N ILE A 131 11.27 -7.33 -6.02
CA ILE A 131 10.84 -8.27 -7.05
C ILE A 131 10.11 -7.45 -8.12
N PRO A 132 10.76 -7.09 -9.25
CA PRO A 132 10.18 -6.19 -10.26
C PRO A 132 8.80 -6.63 -10.73
N LYS A 133 8.57 -7.93 -10.88
CA LYS A 133 7.28 -8.50 -11.26
C LYS A 133 6.13 -8.11 -10.32
N HIS A 134 6.41 -7.85 -9.05
CA HIS A 134 5.39 -7.40 -8.09
C HIS A 134 5.02 -5.91 -8.27
N LEU A 135 5.84 -5.17 -9.01
CA LEU A 135 5.74 -3.73 -9.22
C LEU A 135 5.24 -3.33 -10.62
N GLU A 136 4.90 -4.31 -11.49
CA GLU A 136 4.55 -4.07 -12.91
C GLU A 136 3.47 -2.99 -13.11
N SER A 137 2.41 -3.00 -12.31
CA SER A 137 1.35 -2.00 -12.44
C SER A 137 1.79 -0.59 -12.01
N ILE A 138 2.73 -0.51 -11.05
CA ILE A 138 3.32 0.74 -10.56
C ILE A 138 4.30 1.27 -11.61
N THR A 139 5.20 0.42 -12.10
CA THR A 139 6.16 0.71 -13.18
C THR A 139 5.45 1.22 -14.43
N ALA A 140 4.38 0.51 -14.86
CA ALA A 140 3.60 0.91 -16.02
C ALA A 140 3.02 2.32 -15.89
N LYS A 141 2.53 2.70 -14.70
CA LYS A 141 2.00 4.06 -14.47
C LYS A 141 3.09 5.11 -14.38
N LEU A 142 4.26 4.80 -13.83
CA LEU A 142 5.41 5.71 -13.83
C LEU A 142 5.91 5.99 -15.25
N LEU A 143 5.99 4.96 -16.11
CA LEU A 143 6.31 5.12 -17.54
C LEU A 143 5.25 5.98 -18.26
N GLU A 144 3.96 5.73 -17.99
CA GLU A 144 2.85 6.45 -18.62
C GLU A 144 2.85 7.94 -18.26
N ILE A 145 3.20 8.29 -17.02
CA ILE A 145 3.33 9.69 -16.61
C ILE A 145 4.67 10.34 -17.01
N GLY A 146 5.54 9.62 -17.73
CA GLY A 146 6.74 10.16 -18.36
C GLY A 146 8.04 9.98 -17.60
N CYS A 147 8.08 9.16 -16.55
CA CYS A 147 9.33 8.73 -15.93
C CYS A 147 10.06 7.73 -16.81
N GLU A 148 11.39 7.70 -16.71
CA GLU A 148 12.21 6.61 -17.25
C GLU A 148 12.35 5.54 -16.16
N VAL A 149 12.12 4.27 -16.49
CA VAL A 149 12.21 3.16 -15.55
C VAL A 149 13.07 2.06 -16.15
N GLU A 150 14.10 1.67 -15.41
CA GLU A 150 15.01 0.58 -15.76
C GLU A 150 14.86 -0.55 -14.72
N GLU A 151 14.52 -1.75 -15.19
CA GLU A 151 14.38 -2.94 -14.35
C GLU A 151 15.59 -3.85 -14.51
N ALA A 152 16.08 -4.39 -13.39
CA ALA A 152 17.08 -5.44 -13.34
C ALA A 152 16.56 -6.59 -12.44
N ASP A 153 17.37 -7.61 -12.17
CA ASP A 153 16.92 -8.83 -11.49
C ASP A 153 16.28 -8.57 -10.12
N ASP A 154 16.86 -7.66 -9.34
CA ASP A 154 16.45 -7.36 -7.95
C ASP A 154 16.36 -5.86 -7.66
N CYS A 155 16.36 -5.02 -8.68
CA CYS A 155 16.27 -3.57 -8.49
C CYS A 155 15.50 -2.87 -9.61
N ILE A 156 14.96 -1.69 -9.28
CA ILE A 156 14.29 -0.79 -10.23
C ILE A 156 14.86 0.61 -10.04
N ARG A 157 15.31 1.23 -11.13
CA ARG A 157 15.74 2.63 -11.17
C ARG A 157 14.64 3.47 -11.80
N VAL A 158 14.28 4.56 -11.16
CA VAL A 158 13.31 5.55 -11.67
C VAL A 158 13.98 6.90 -11.80
N VAL A 159 13.87 7.49 -12.99
CA VAL A 159 14.39 8.83 -13.30
C VAL A 159 13.27 9.72 -13.81
N ALA A 160 13.07 10.86 -13.17
CA ALA A 160 12.07 11.85 -13.55
C ALA A 160 12.73 13.12 -14.12
N SER A 161 13.31 13.00 -15.32
CA SER A 161 14.01 14.09 -16.01
C SER A 161 13.09 15.09 -16.72
N LYS A 162 11.84 14.70 -16.96
CA LYS A 162 10.84 15.47 -17.72
C LYS A 162 9.64 15.84 -16.85
N PRO A 163 8.87 16.87 -17.22
CA PRO A 163 7.61 17.18 -16.54
C PRO A 163 6.63 16.00 -16.65
N LEU A 164 6.01 15.64 -15.53
CA LEU A 164 5.02 14.57 -15.48
C LEU A 164 3.81 14.88 -16.37
N GLN A 165 3.22 13.83 -16.93
CA GLN A 165 2.06 13.89 -17.81
C GLN A 165 0.82 13.39 -17.09
N HIS A 166 -0.35 13.84 -17.53
CA HIS A 166 -1.63 13.36 -17.00
C HIS A 166 -1.91 11.91 -17.42
N THR A 167 -2.67 11.21 -16.61
CA THR A 167 -3.16 9.85 -16.92
C THR A 167 -4.48 9.55 -16.20
N GLN A 168 -5.05 8.40 -16.53
CA GLN A 168 -6.19 7.83 -15.81
C GLN A 168 -5.73 6.60 -15.02
N VAL A 169 -6.13 6.54 -13.75
CA VAL A 169 -5.82 5.43 -12.85
C VAL A 169 -7.09 4.91 -12.23
N LYS A 170 -7.23 3.59 -12.23
CA LYS A 170 -8.28 2.90 -11.47
C LYS A 170 -7.62 1.86 -10.57
N THR A 171 -7.91 1.93 -9.28
CA THR A 171 -7.44 0.90 -8.35
C THR A 171 -8.19 -0.40 -8.59
N LEU A 172 -7.48 -1.51 -8.61
CA LEU A 172 -8.02 -2.85 -8.85
C LEU A 172 -7.28 -3.88 -7.99
N PRO A 173 -7.90 -5.04 -7.70
CA PRO A 173 -7.17 -6.17 -7.14
C PRO A 173 -5.96 -6.54 -8.00
N TYR A 174 -4.92 -7.09 -7.36
CA TYR A 174 -3.71 -7.54 -8.07
C TYR A 174 -4.05 -8.48 -9.26
N PRO A 175 -3.40 -8.31 -10.43
CA PRO A 175 -2.25 -7.45 -10.71
C PRO A 175 -2.57 -6.01 -11.15
N GLY A 176 -3.78 -5.49 -10.88
CA GLY A 176 -4.12 -4.11 -11.16
C GLY A 176 -3.39 -3.12 -10.26
N PHE A 177 -3.60 -1.82 -10.50
CA PHE A 177 -2.96 -0.77 -9.71
C PHE A 177 -3.46 -0.81 -8.24
N PRO A 178 -2.56 -0.97 -7.25
CA PRO A 178 -2.96 -1.22 -5.88
C PRO A 178 -3.55 0.03 -5.22
N THR A 179 -4.65 -0.16 -4.46
CA THR A 179 -5.28 0.90 -3.67
C THR A 179 -4.29 1.56 -2.69
N ASP A 180 -3.28 0.82 -2.22
CA ASP A 180 -2.26 1.33 -1.30
C ASP A 180 -1.26 2.30 -1.94
N MET A 181 -1.22 2.38 -3.27
CA MET A 181 -0.43 3.35 -4.03
C MET A 181 -1.28 4.52 -4.58
N GLN A 182 -2.59 4.50 -4.31
CA GLN A 182 -3.50 5.54 -4.79
C GLN A 182 -3.14 6.94 -4.27
N PRO A 183 -2.76 7.15 -2.98
CA PRO A 183 -2.34 8.46 -2.51
C PRO A 183 -1.05 8.95 -3.17
N GLN A 184 -0.04 8.09 -3.36
CA GLN A 184 1.25 8.45 -3.95
C GLN A 184 1.10 8.89 -5.42
N ILE A 185 0.33 8.14 -6.21
CA ILE A 185 0.10 8.55 -7.60
C ILE A 185 -0.73 9.83 -7.68
N THR A 186 -1.69 10.05 -6.76
CA THR A 186 -2.46 11.30 -6.70
C THR A 186 -1.55 12.50 -6.45
N VAL A 187 -0.56 12.38 -5.56
CA VAL A 187 0.45 13.43 -5.33
C VAL A 187 1.25 13.69 -6.61
N ALA A 188 1.70 12.66 -7.31
CA ALA A 188 2.45 12.82 -8.56
C ALA A 188 1.60 13.49 -9.65
N LEU A 189 0.34 13.08 -9.79
CA LEU A 189 -0.58 13.64 -10.77
C LEU A 189 -0.97 15.09 -10.47
N GLY A 190 -0.95 15.49 -9.20
CA GLY A 190 -1.12 16.91 -8.83
C GLY A 190 -0.01 17.82 -9.34
N LEU A 191 1.15 17.27 -9.73
CA LEU A 191 2.28 17.98 -10.35
C LEU A 191 2.40 17.72 -11.86
N SER A 192 1.48 16.96 -12.44
CA SER A 192 1.49 16.63 -13.88
C SER A 192 0.93 17.75 -14.74
N LYS A 193 1.22 17.71 -16.05
CA LYS A 193 0.58 18.62 -17.01
C LYS A 193 -0.77 18.06 -17.44
N GLY A 194 -1.82 18.87 -17.37
CA GLY A 194 -3.18 18.52 -17.79
C GLY A 194 -4.03 17.94 -16.66
N THR A 195 -5.17 17.35 -17.02
CA THR A 195 -6.16 16.84 -16.10
C THR A 195 -6.07 15.30 -16.00
N SER A 196 -5.91 14.79 -14.80
CA SER A 196 -5.86 13.36 -14.48
C SER A 196 -7.13 12.91 -13.77
N ILE A 197 -7.44 11.62 -13.86
CA ILE A 197 -8.57 11.01 -13.17
C ILE A 197 -8.09 9.81 -12.37
N VAL A 198 -8.38 9.79 -11.07
CA VAL A 198 -8.10 8.64 -10.20
C VAL A 198 -9.41 8.11 -9.63
N THR A 199 -9.74 6.84 -9.97
CA THR A 199 -10.93 6.16 -9.46
C THR A 199 -10.55 5.09 -8.45
N GLU A 200 -11.02 5.22 -7.23
CA GLU A 200 -10.85 4.25 -6.16
C GLU A 200 -11.98 3.21 -6.20
N SER A 201 -11.66 1.94 -6.45
CA SER A 201 -12.64 0.87 -6.60
C SER A 201 -12.61 -0.16 -5.47
N ILE A 202 -11.65 -0.05 -4.55
CA ILE A 202 -11.38 -1.06 -3.52
C ILE A 202 -11.76 -0.56 -2.14
N PHE A 203 -11.42 0.68 -1.81
CA PHE A 203 -11.54 1.21 -0.45
C PHE A 203 -12.49 2.41 -0.39
N GLU A 204 -13.47 2.35 0.50
CA GLU A 204 -14.40 3.46 0.70
C GLU A 204 -13.75 4.66 1.37
N ASN A 205 -14.11 5.88 0.95
CA ASN A 205 -13.65 7.14 1.55
C ASN A 205 -12.11 7.30 1.62
N ARG A 206 -11.40 6.85 0.59
CA ARG A 206 -9.92 6.87 0.55
C ARG A 206 -9.33 8.25 0.30
N PHE A 207 -10.09 9.24 -0.15
CA PHE A 207 -9.60 10.56 -0.55
C PHE A 207 -9.52 11.60 0.60
N LYS A 208 -9.55 11.19 1.86
CA LYS A 208 -9.51 12.11 3.02
C LYS A 208 -8.27 13.02 3.06
N TYR A 209 -7.16 12.57 2.49
CA TYR A 209 -5.90 13.34 2.42
C TYR A 209 -5.93 14.48 1.40
N VAL A 210 -6.93 14.53 0.53
CA VAL A 210 -7.06 15.58 -0.50
C VAL A 210 -7.21 16.95 0.13
N ASP A 211 -7.86 17.06 1.28
CA ASP A 211 -7.98 18.33 2.01
C ASP A 211 -6.58 18.85 2.42
N GLU A 212 -5.67 17.96 2.82
CA GLU A 212 -4.30 18.33 3.16
C GLU A 212 -3.50 18.75 1.92
N LEU A 213 -3.67 18.05 0.79
CA LEU A 213 -3.06 18.46 -0.50
C LEU A 213 -3.60 19.80 -0.98
N THR A 214 -4.88 20.09 -0.76
CA THR A 214 -5.49 21.38 -1.11
C THR A 214 -4.87 22.52 -0.30
N ARG A 215 -4.53 22.30 0.97
CA ARG A 215 -3.76 23.27 1.78
C ARG A 215 -2.37 23.55 1.20
N MET A 216 -1.79 22.56 0.49
CA MET A 216 -0.52 22.71 -0.23
C MET A 216 -0.67 23.31 -1.63
N GLY A 217 -1.89 23.71 -2.02
CA GLY A 217 -2.17 24.34 -3.31
C GLY A 217 -2.53 23.36 -4.43
N ALA A 218 -2.82 22.10 -4.13
CA ALA A 218 -3.33 21.15 -5.13
C ALA A 218 -4.73 21.56 -5.63
N ASN A 219 -4.99 21.34 -6.91
CA ASN A 219 -6.31 21.51 -7.52
C ASN A 219 -6.96 20.15 -7.77
N ILE A 220 -7.67 19.64 -6.78
CA ILE A 220 -8.28 18.30 -6.79
C ILE A 220 -9.75 18.41 -6.39
N LYS A 221 -10.64 17.88 -7.23
CA LYS A 221 -12.06 17.74 -6.94
C LYS A 221 -12.42 16.27 -6.76
N VAL A 222 -13.03 15.91 -5.65
CA VAL A 222 -13.48 14.54 -5.38
C VAL A 222 -14.98 14.43 -5.59
N GLU A 223 -15.40 13.50 -6.43
CA GLU A 223 -16.80 13.16 -6.69
C GLU A 223 -17.02 11.66 -6.44
N GLY A 224 -17.64 11.33 -5.32
CA GLY A 224 -17.86 9.94 -4.92
C GLY A 224 -16.52 9.21 -4.69
N ASN A 225 -16.23 8.24 -5.56
CA ASN A 225 -15.00 7.46 -5.53
C ASN A 225 -13.96 7.90 -6.59
N THR A 226 -14.12 9.08 -7.16
CA THR A 226 -13.26 9.57 -8.25
C THR A 226 -12.70 10.95 -7.89
N ALA A 227 -11.40 11.10 -8.05
CA ALA A 227 -10.72 12.39 -7.97
C ALA A 227 -10.38 12.88 -9.38
N ILE A 228 -10.76 14.13 -9.69
CA ILE A 228 -10.38 14.88 -10.86
C ILE A 228 -9.25 15.81 -10.42
N ILE A 229 -8.10 15.72 -11.05
CA ILE A 229 -6.86 16.37 -10.63
C ILE A 229 -6.37 17.25 -11.77
N ASP A 230 -6.44 18.56 -11.58
CA ASP A 230 -5.80 19.51 -12.50
C ASP A 230 -4.40 19.82 -11.96
N GLY A 231 -3.39 19.43 -12.72
CA GLY A 231 -2.01 19.57 -12.29
C GLY A 231 -1.59 21.03 -12.08
N VAL A 232 -0.84 21.27 -11.01
CA VAL A 232 -0.26 22.57 -10.66
C VAL A 232 1.24 22.58 -10.92
N SER A 233 1.83 23.74 -11.09
CA SER A 233 3.28 23.86 -11.35
C SER A 233 4.15 23.45 -10.17
N ARG A 234 3.61 23.56 -8.94
CA ARG A 234 4.29 23.26 -7.67
C ARG A 234 3.29 23.17 -6.53
N TYR A 235 3.67 22.46 -5.49
CA TYR A 235 3.05 22.58 -4.17
C TYR A 235 3.73 23.67 -3.36
N THR A 236 3.05 24.18 -2.34
CA THR A 236 3.57 25.14 -1.36
C THR A 236 3.64 24.51 0.02
N GLY A 237 4.64 24.89 0.80
CA GLY A 237 4.82 24.42 2.16
C GLY A 237 3.61 24.71 3.05
N ALA A 238 3.19 23.72 3.84
CA ALA A 238 2.05 23.81 4.73
C ALA A 238 2.22 22.91 5.97
N ASN A 239 1.44 23.22 7.01
CA ASN A 239 1.28 22.31 8.14
C ASN A 239 0.13 21.34 7.79
N ILE A 240 0.44 20.07 7.70
CA ILE A 240 -0.47 19.01 7.29
C ILE A 240 -0.41 17.83 8.26
N SER A 241 -1.42 16.99 8.27
CA SER A 241 -1.51 15.84 9.18
C SER A 241 -1.74 14.55 8.41
N ALA A 242 -1.05 13.48 8.80
CA ALA A 242 -1.20 12.16 8.23
C ALA A 242 -2.54 11.53 8.70
N PRO A 243 -3.52 11.30 7.81
CA PRO A 243 -4.80 10.72 8.21
C PRO A 243 -4.73 9.18 8.35
N ASP A 244 -3.80 8.55 7.69
CA ASP A 244 -3.53 7.11 7.72
C ASP A 244 -2.11 6.80 7.23
N LEU A 245 -1.74 5.51 7.25
CA LEU A 245 -0.44 5.00 6.87
C LEU A 245 0.00 5.42 5.45
N ARG A 246 -0.82 5.16 4.44
CA ARG A 246 -0.44 5.34 3.02
C ARG A 246 -0.56 6.79 2.57
N ALA A 247 -1.63 7.44 3.01
CA ALA A 247 -1.82 8.86 2.77
C ALA A 247 -0.74 9.69 3.49
N GLY A 248 -0.37 9.32 4.72
CA GLY A 248 0.72 9.98 5.44
C GLY A 248 2.05 9.93 4.69
N ALA A 249 2.46 8.75 4.21
CA ALA A 249 3.65 8.62 3.39
C ALA A 249 3.58 9.47 2.11
N ALA A 250 2.43 9.47 1.42
CA ALA A 250 2.23 10.31 0.23
C ALA A 250 2.31 11.81 0.54
N LEU A 251 1.77 12.25 1.68
CA LEU A 251 1.87 13.64 2.12
C LEU A 251 3.32 14.06 2.45
N VAL A 252 4.15 13.15 2.94
CA VAL A 252 5.60 13.40 3.07
C VAL A 252 6.23 13.63 1.68
N LEU A 253 5.87 12.84 0.67
CA LEU A 253 6.34 13.05 -0.71
C LEU A 253 5.88 14.40 -1.26
N ALA A 254 4.62 14.80 -1.01
CA ALA A 254 4.12 16.12 -1.39
C ALA A 254 4.92 17.24 -0.70
N ALA A 255 5.20 17.11 0.60
CA ALA A 255 6.00 18.05 1.36
C ALA A 255 7.43 18.19 0.82
N MET A 256 8.07 17.06 0.43
CA MET A 256 9.41 17.07 -0.18
C MET A 256 9.46 17.77 -1.55
N SER A 257 8.36 17.76 -2.29
CA SER A 257 8.26 18.40 -3.61
C SER A 257 7.77 19.85 -3.56
N ALA A 258 7.38 20.35 -2.37
CA ALA A 258 6.82 21.68 -2.17
C ALA A 258 7.90 22.75 -2.08
N GLU A 259 7.57 23.97 -2.51
CA GLU A 259 8.38 25.16 -2.20
C GLU A 259 8.08 25.63 -0.78
N GLY A 260 9.12 25.90 -0.02
CA GLY A 260 9.03 26.37 1.36
C GLY A 260 9.07 25.22 2.38
N PHE A 261 8.58 25.49 3.55
CA PHE A 261 8.66 24.59 4.70
C PHE A 261 7.31 23.91 4.97
N SER A 262 7.34 22.60 5.22
CA SER A 262 6.16 21.84 5.61
C SER A 262 6.40 21.09 6.93
N THR A 263 5.33 20.88 7.71
CA THR A 263 5.30 19.92 8.80
C THR A 263 4.27 18.85 8.49
N VAL A 264 4.58 17.61 8.81
CA VAL A 264 3.65 16.48 8.73
C VAL A 264 3.45 15.93 10.13
N ASP A 265 2.26 16.15 10.68
CA ASP A 265 1.88 15.68 12.01
C ASP A 265 1.31 14.25 11.94
N ASP A 266 1.06 13.62 13.12
CA ASP A 266 0.51 12.27 13.26
C ASP A 266 1.32 11.16 12.56
N ILE A 267 2.63 11.31 12.49
CA ILE A 267 3.57 10.37 11.85
C ILE A 267 3.50 8.94 12.40
N ARG A 268 2.95 8.74 13.60
CA ARG A 268 2.66 7.41 14.17
C ARG A 268 1.89 6.48 13.23
N TYR A 269 1.10 7.05 12.31
CA TYR A 269 0.42 6.25 11.28
C TYR A 269 1.39 5.76 10.22
N ILE A 270 2.40 6.55 9.85
CA ILE A 270 3.43 6.21 8.86
C ILE A 270 4.35 5.12 9.42
N GLU A 271 4.77 5.24 10.68
CA GLU A 271 5.67 4.31 11.37
C GLU A 271 5.11 2.88 11.51
N ARG A 272 3.79 2.70 11.32
CA ARG A 272 3.17 1.36 11.31
C ARG A 272 3.59 0.48 10.14
N GLY A 273 4.13 1.02 9.05
CA GLY A 273 4.46 0.24 7.87
C GLY A 273 5.62 0.81 7.05
N TYR A 274 6.31 1.84 7.54
CA TYR A 274 7.53 2.39 6.96
C TYR A 274 8.58 2.52 8.06
N GLU A 275 9.51 1.58 8.09
CA GLU A 275 10.62 1.59 9.04
C GLU A 275 11.62 2.68 8.67
N ASP A 276 11.96 3.54 9.62
CA ASP A 276 12.96 4.61 9.47
C ASP A 276 12.78 5.47 8.22
N PHE A 277 11.51 5.76 7.86
CA PHE A 277 11.16 6.41 6.59
C PHE A 277 11.92 7.71 6.37
N HIS A 278 11.99 8.57 7.39
CA HIS A 278 12.72 9.84 7.32
C HIS A 278 14.23 9.63 7.14
N LEU A 279 14.83 8.62 7.78
CA LEU A 279 16.28 8.33 7.62
C LEU A 279 16.60 7.81 6.23
N LYS A 280 15.74 6.94 5.67
CA LYS A 280 15.89 6.45 4.29
C LYS A 280 15.80 7.60 3.28
N LEU A 281 14.85 8.53 3.47
CA LEU A 281 14.72 9.72 2.63
C LEU A 281 15.91 10.69 2.78
N GLN A 282 16.43 10.89 4.00
CA GLN A 282 17.68 11.64 4.22
C GLN A 282 18.85 11.02 3.48
N GLY A 283 18.96 9.69 3.51
CA GLY A 283 20.00 8.96 2.77
C GLY A 283 19.94 9.16 1.26
N LEU A 284 18.77 9.52 0.72
CA LEU A 284 18.56 9.91 -0.68
C LEU A 284 18.78 11.41 -0.94
N GLY A 285 19.11 12.20 0.10
CA GLY A 285 19.35 13.63 -0.01
C GLY A 285 18.19 14.54 0.34
N ALA A 286 17.08 13.99 0.86
CA ALA A 286 15.95 14.80 1.30
C ALA A 286 16.31 15.64 2.54
N GLN A 287 15.87 16.90 2.56
CA GLN A 287 15.96 17.78 3.72
C GLN A 287 14.72 17.54 4.62
N ILE A 288 14.78 16.50 5.44
CA ILE A 288 13.71 16.07 6.32
C ILE A 288 14.30 15.72 7.70
N GLU A 289 13.62 16.07 8.78
CA GLU A 289 14.02 15.69 10.14
C GLU A 289 12.79 15.31 10.97
N LEU A 290 12.96 14.37 11.88
CA LEU A 290 11.98 14.06 12.91
C LEU A 290 12.08 15.14 14.00
N ILE A 291 10.97 15.81 14.28
CA ILE A 291 10.90 16.92 15.23
C ILE A 291 10.14 16.47 16.48
N GLU A 292 10.80 16.49 17.62
CA GLU A 292 10.20 16.16 18.92
C GLU A 292 9.85 17.41 19.73
N THR A 293 10.56 18.51 19.51
CA THR A 293 10.39 19.75 20.28
C THR A 293 10.30 20.98 19.38
N GLU A 294 9.65 22.05 19.87
CA GLU A 294 9.66 23.35 19.18
C GLU A 294 11.09 23.90 18.97
N ARG A 295 12.02 23.55 19.85
CA ARG A 295 13.42 23.98 19.72
C ARG A 295 14.06 23.33 18.52
N ASP A 296 13.78 22.05 18.26
CA ASP A 296 14.31 21.33 17.10
C ASP A 296 13.71 21.87 15.83
N LEU A 297 12.41 22.17 15.84
CA LEU A 297 11.74 22.84 14.73
C LEU A 297 12.41 24.18 14.35
N ARG A 298 12.74 25.01 15.34
CA ARG A 298 13.42 26.29 15.12
C ARG A 298 14.82 26.07 14.55
N LYS A 299 15.59 25.08 15.06
CA LYS A 299 16.92 24.75 14.53
C LYS A 299 16.85 24.27 13.09
N PHE A 300 15.89 23.41 12.77
CA PHE A 300 15.71 22.91 11.41
C PHE A 300 15.37 24.06 10.43
N LYS A 301 14.45 24.96 10.79
CA LYS A 301 14.13 26.14 9.98
C LYS A 301 15.34 27.02 9.71
N LEU A 302 16.24 27.20 10.68
CA LEU A 302 17.49 27.97 10.50
C LEU A 302 18.52 27.25 9.63
N LYS A 303 18.45 25.92 9.51
CA LYS A 303 19.36 25.10 8.70
C LYS A 303 19.01 25.12 7.22
N ILE A 304 17.73 25.20 6.90
CA ILE A 304 17.21 25.12 5.52
C ILE A 304 16.83 26.48 4.90
N GLY A 305 16.73 27.53 5.69
CA GLY A 305 16.44 28.93 5.27
C GLY A 305 17.65 29.73 5.23
#